data_648991056585cd12674f8d8bf54e8347
#
_entry.id   648991056585cd12674f8d8bf54e8347
#
_cell.length_a   1.000
_cell.length_b   1.000
_cell.length_c   1.000
_cell.angle_alpha   90.00
_cell.angle_beta   90.00
_cell.angle_gamma   90.00
#
_symmetry.space_group_name_H-M   'P 1'
#
loop_
_entity.id
_entity.type
_entity.pdbx_description
1 polymer ?
#
loop_
_entity_poly.entity_id
_entity_poly.type
_entity_poly.pdbx_seq_one_letter_code
_entity_poly.pdbx_strand_id
1 'polypeptide(L)'
;MHYNRFRYYDPQACCYLSPDPIGLAGGENPYAYVPNPLTWIDPLGLAACSVSKGFSRKDKITQRWVDKLSGKKPADVDAFLTSRGWTKHYPQAGRPDAIQHTQYVRTTKSGATYKLDYHPGGNASQPNIHGNDYWKVYKVKNGGDVVFGRIGHGEFKNYDLIKDSPVYIDGMLRNGGF
;
A
#
# COMPACT_ATOMS: atom_id res chain seq x y z
N MET A 1 -27.08 11.22 -5.49
CA MET A 1 -26.42 10.22 -4.62
C MET A 1 -25.26 9.59 -5.39
N HIS A 2 -24.06 9.57 -4.80
CA HIS A 2 -22.86 8.97 -5.38
C HIS A 2 -22.39 7.80 -4.54
N TYR A 3 -22.01 6.70 -5.18
CA TYR A 3 -21.49 5.51 -4.51
C TYR A 3 -19.96 5.55 -4.47
N ASN A 4 -19.40 5.65 -3.27
CA ASN A 4 -17.97 5.59 -3.00
C ASN A 4 -17.66 4.28 -2.27
N ARG A 5 -17.58 3.20 -3.00
CA ARG A 5 -17.26 1.82 -2.58
C ARG A 5 -17.81 1.37 -1.20
N PHE A 6 -17.58 2.12 -0.12
CA PHE A 6 -17.99 1.77 1.25
C PHE A 6 -19.10 2.64 1.80
N ARG A 7 -19.40 3.82 1.18
CA ARG A 7 -20.45 4.73 1.61
C ARG A 7 -21.16 5.39 0.44
N TYR A 8 -22.40 5.81 0.69
CA TYR A 8 -23.15 6.67 -0.23
C TYR A 8 -22.99 8.13 0.18
N TYR A 9 -22.57 8.95 -0.75
CA TYR A 9 -22.47 10.40 -0.60
C TYR A 9 -23.73 11.09 -1.14
N ASP A 10 -24.31 12.01 -0.35
CA ASP A 10 -25.37 12.88 -0.77
C ASP A 10 -24.83 14.28 -1.12
N PRO A 11 -24.83 14.68 -2.41
CA PRO A 11 -24.34 15.99 -2.81
C PRO A 11 -25.22 17.15 -2.35
N GLN A 12 -26.52 16.92 -2.01
CA GLN A 12 -27.41 17.96 -1.51
C GLN A 12 -27.13 18.24 -0.03
N ALA A 13 -26.91 17.20 0.76
CA ALA A 13 -26.52 17.32 2.17
C ALA A 13 -25.02 17.56 2.37
N CYS A 14 -24.20 17.43 1.31
CA CYS A 14 -22.74 17.54 1.36
C CYS A 14 -22.08 16.59 2.37
N CYS A 15 -22.65 15.42 2.63
CA CYS A 15 -22.17 14.46 3.60
C CYS A 15 -22.43 13.02 3.17
N TYR A 16 -21.83 12.06 3.87
CA TYR A 16 -22.15 10.65 3.75
C TYR A 16 -23.44 10.30 4.49
N LEU A 17 -24.19 9.32 3.96
CA LEU A 17 -25.46 8.84 4.55
C LEU A 17 -25.25 7.84 5.70
N SER A 18 -24.02 7.33 5.88
CA SER A 18 -23.66 6.42 6.97
C SER A 18 -22.37 6.88 7.65
N PRO A 19 -22.17 6.54 8.93
CA PRO A 19 -20.94 6.86 9.63
C PRO A 19 -19.74 6.15 8.99
N ASP A 20 -18.55 6.68 9.23
CA ASP A 20 -17.31 6.12 8.69
C ASP A 20 -17.05 4.72 9.27
N PRO A 21 -16.89 3.67 8.43
CA PRO A 21 -16.55 2.33 8.91
C PRO A 21 -15.22 2.24 9.66
N ILE A 22 -14.31 3.19 9.44
CA ILE A 22 -13.02 3.27 10.15
C ILE A 22 -13.07 4.24 11.35
N GLY A 23 -14.26 4.77 11.67
CA GLY A 23 -14.48 5.67 12.80
C GLY A 23 -13.60 6.91 12.74
N LEU A 24 -13.04 7.32 13.89
CA LEU A 24 -12.19 8.52 14.00
C LEU A 24 -10.89 8.45 13.19
N ALA A 25 -10.49 7.29 12.68
CA ALA A 25 -9.35 7.17 11.79
C ALA A 25 -9.58 7.83 10.42
N GLY A 26 -10.85 8.05 10.01
CA GLY A 26 -11.23 8.79 8.81
C GLY A 26 -11.39 10.29 9.02
N GLY A 27 -11.45 10.75 10.28
CA GLY A 27 -11.65 12.14 10.66
C GLY A 27 -12.55 12.29 11.89
N GLU A 28 -12.57 13.49 12.48
CA GLU A 28 -13.37 13.76 13.68
C GLU A 28 -14.89 13.70 13.43
N ASN A 29 -15.31 14.07 12.22
CA ASN A 29 -16.72 13.97 11.82
C ASN A 29 -16.94 12.71 10.98
N PRO A 30 -17.63 11.67 11.51
CA PRO A 30 -17.82 10.40 10.81
C PRO A 30 -18.70 10.48 9.55
N TYR A 31 -19.40 11.59 9.34
CA TYR A 31 -20.23 11.82 8.14
C TYR A 31 -19.61 12.78 7.13
N ALA A 32 -18.46 13.40 7.47
CA ALA A 32 -17.81 14.34 6.57
C ALA A 32 -17.35 13.66 5.27
N TYR A 33 -17.47 14.38 4.14
CA TYR A 33 -16.90 13.95 2.87
C TYR A 33 -15.41 14.31 2.82
N VAL A 34 -15.10 15.56 2.57
CA VAL A 34 -13.74 16.06 2.46
C VAL A 34 -13.68 17.51 2.94
N PRO A 35 -12.52 18.00 3.43
CA PRO A 35 -12.39 19.39 3.89
C PRO A 35 -12.64 20.43 2.80
N ASN A 36 -12.30 20.12 1.55
CA ASN A 36 -12.52 21.01 0.41
C ASN A 36 -12.76 20.17 -0.86
N PRO A 37 -14.01 20.07 -1.36
CA PRO A 37 -14.33 19.24 -2.51
C PRO A 37 -13.77 19.72 -3.86
N LEU A 38 -13.20 20.93 -3.93
CA LEU A 38 -12.50 21.43 -5.12
C LEU A 38 -11.09 20.87 -5.25
N THR A 39 -10.48 20.46 -4.14
CA THR A 39 -9.08 20.02 -4.08
C THR A 39 -8.88 18.67 -3.39
N TRP A 40 -9.95 18.09 -2.88
CA TRP A 40 -9.94 16.81 -2.18
C TRP A 40 -11.05 15.90 -2.69
N ILE A 41 -10.76 14.61 -2.72
CA ILE A 41 -11.73 13.54 -2.98
C ILE A 41 -11.59 12.42 -1.95
N ASP A 42 -12.64 11.65 -1.77
CA ASP A 42 -12.62 10.40 -1.00
C ASP A 42 -13.11 9.25 -1.89
N PRO A 43 -12.22 8.62 -2.67
CA PRO A 43 -12.63 7.62 -3.67
C PRO A 43 -13.21 6.35 -3.08
N LEU A 44 -12.89 6.06 -1.83
CA LEU A 44 -13.34 4.84 -1.15
C LEU A 44 -14.51 5.10 -0.18
N GLY A 45 -14.76 6.35 0.17
CA GLY A 45 -15.70 6.68 1.24
C GLY A 45 -15.14 6.33 2.63
N LEU A 46 -13.84 6.52 2.85
CA LEU A 46 -13.14 6.20 4.10
C LEU A 46 -12.20 7.30 4.56
N ALA A 47 -11.45 7.91 3.64
CA ALA A 47 -10.48 8.96 3.97
C ALA A 47 -10.26 9.92 2.80
N ALA A 48 -10.29 11.20 3.08
CA ALA A 48 -10.07 12.25 2.10
C ALA A 48 -8.62 12.27 1.59
N CYS A 49 -8.44 12.43 0.27
CA CYS A 49 -7.13 12.68 -0.33
C CYS A 49 -7.14 13.94 -1.20
N SER A 50 -6.03 14.71 -1.18
CA SER A 50 -5.93 15.94 -1.96
C SER A 50 -5.84 15.66 -3.46
N VAL A 51 -6.73 16.27 -4.25
CA VAL A 51 -6.71 16.20 -5.73
C VAL A 51 -5.57 17.02 -6.31
N SER A 52 -5.14 18.06 -5.61
CA SER A 52 -4.08 18.99 -6.07
C SER A 52 -2.71 18.31 -6.16
N LYS A 53 -2.50 17.23 -5.42
CA LYS A 53 -1.40 16.30 -5.62
C LYS A 53 -1.98 15.02 -6.22
N GLY A 54 -2.35 15.00 -7.48
CA GLY A 54 -2.76 13.77 -8.15
C GLY A 54 -1.83 12.62 -7.76
N PHE A 55 -2.35 11.40 -7.64
CA PHE A 55 -1.57 10.21 -7.24
C PHE A 55 -0.20 10.26 -7.90
N SER A 56 0.85 10.31 -7.10
CA SER A 56 2.21 10.30 -7.59
C SER A 56 2.43 9.04 -8.45
N ARG A 57 3.47 9.05 -9.27
CA ARG A 57 3.82 7.84 -10.03
C ARG A 57 4.06 6.63 -9.10
N LYS A 58 4.58 6.89 -7.89
CA LYS A 58 4.77 5.87 -6.87
C LYS A 58 3.44 5.29 -6.39
N ASP A 59 2.47 6.16 -6.08
CA ASP A 59 1.12 5.74 -5.67
C ASP A 59 0.45 4.89 -6.74
N LYS A 60 0.41 5.35 -7.98
CA LYS A 60 -0.23 4.64 -9.10
C LYS A 60 0.36 3.24 -9.32
N ILE A 61 1.66 3.08 -9.15
CA ILE A 61 2.32 1.79 -9.31
C ILE A 61 2.06 0.90 -8.10
N THR A 62 2.16 1.43 -6.88
CA THR A 62 1.91 0.66 -5.65
C THR A 62 0.45 0.22 -5.58
N GLN A 63 -0.50 1.11 -5.88
CA GLN A 63 -1.93 0.81 -5.84
C GLN A 63 -2.34 -0.37 -6.74
N ARG A 64 -1.68 -0.57 -7.88
CA ARG A 64 -1.92 -1.74 -8.75
C ARG A 64 -1.65 -3.08 -8.06
N TRP A 65 -0.86 -3.07 -6.99
CA TRP A 65 -0.47 -4.25 -6.25
C TRP A 65 -1.25 -4.44 -4.95
N VAL A 66 -1.95 -3.42 -4.48
CA VAL A 66 -2.67 -3.45 -3.20
C VAL A 66 -3.61 -4.65 -3.11
N ASP A 67 -4.54 -4.79 -4.05
CA ASP A 67 -5.53 -5.88 -4.04
C ASP A 67 -4.90 -7.28 -4.21
N LYS A 68 -3.68 -7.34 -4.73
CA LYS A 68 -2.98 -8.58 -5.04
C LYS A 68 -2.06 -9.05 -3.93
N LEU A 69 -1.59 -8.13 -3.09
CA LEU A 69 -0.53 -8.39 -2.12
C LEU A 69 -0.94 -8.13 -0.66
N SER A 70 -1.98 -7.30 -0.40
CA SER A 70 -2.42 -7.01 0.97
C SER A 70 -2.88 -8.28 1.67
N GLY A 71 -2.27 -8.60 2.81
CA GLY A 71 -2.54 -9.81 3.59
C GLY A 71 -2.16 -11.14 2.90
N LYS A 72 -1.47 -11.09 1.76
CA LYS A 72 -1.04 -12.29 1.02
C LYS A 72 0.42 -12.62 1.34
N LYS A 73 0.68 -13.92 1.51
CA LYS A 73 2.04 -14.47 1.65
C LYS A 73 2.60 -14.90 0.29
N PRO A 74 3.93 -15.10 0.17
CA PRO A 74 4.53 -15.62 -1.07
C PRO A 74 3.85 -16.86 -1.63
N ALA A 75 3.45 -17.81 -0.78
CA ALA A 75 2.74 -19.03 -1.20
C ALA A 75 1.42 -18.74 -1.93
N ASP A 76 0.70 -17.67 -1.54
CA ASP A 76 -0.59 -17.30 -2.11
C ASP A 76 -0.47 -16.67 -3.50
N VAL A 77 0.68 -16.03 -3.78
CA VAL A 77 0.88 -15.23 -5.01
C VAL A 77 1.91 -15.81 -5.96
N ASP A 78 2.59 -16.87 -5.58
CA ASP A 78 3.71 -17.46 -6.33
C ASP A 78 3.31 -17.84 -7.77
N ALA A 79 2.27 -18.65 -7.91
CA ALA A 79 1.77 -19.07 -9.22
C ALA A 79 1.29 -17.89 -10.08
N PHE A 80 0.65 -16.89 -9.45
CA PHE A 80 0.20 -15.68 -10.12
C PHE A 80 1.37 -14.83 -10.64
N LEU A 81 2.44 -14.68 -9.87
CA LEU A 81 3.59 -13.88 -10.25
C LEU A 81 4.46 -14.61 -11.29
N THR A 82 4.76 -15.90 -11.07
CA THR A 82 5.58 -16.70 -12.00
C THR A 82 4.93 -16.84 -13.37
N SER A 83 3.61 -17.07 -13.43
CA SER A 83 2.87 -17.12 -14.70
C SER A 83 2.94 -15.81 -15.51
N ARG A 84 3.31 -14.69 -14.86
CA ARG A 84 3.50 -13.37 -15.47
C ARG A 84 4.97 -13.00 -15.69
N GLY A 85 5.88 -13.98 -15.61
CA GLY A 85 7.30 -13.80 -15.88
C GLY A 85 8.06 -13.09 -14.77
N TRP A 86 7.60 -13.20 -13.51
CA TRP A 86 8.38 -12.80 -12.35
C TRP A 86 9.28 -13.96 -11.93
N THR A 87 10.55 -13.66 -11.64
CA THR A 87 11.52 -14.63 -11.12
C THR A 87 11.65 -14.48 -9.62
N LYS A 88 11.56 -15.59 -8.90
CA LYS A 88 11.65 -15.63 -7.44
C LYS A 88 13.10 -15.73 -6.98
N HIS A 89 13.45 -14.96 -5.96
CA HIS A 89 14.76 -14.93 -5.32
C HIS A 89 14.64 -14.92 -3.80
N TYR A 90 15.71 -15.34 -3.15
CA TYR A 90 15.88 -15.33 -1.69
C TYR A 90 17.14 -14.53 -1.34
N PRO A 91 17.07 -13.18 -1.23
CA PRO A 91 18.25 -12.33 -1.08
C PRO A 91 19.11 -12.61 0.15
N GLN A 92 18.51 -13.17 1.20
CA GLN A 92 19.18 -13.53 2.45
C GLN A 92 19.53 -15.03 2.56
N ALA A 93 19.40 -15.79 1.49
CA ALA A 93 19.79 -17.20 1.47
C ALA A 93 21.28 -17.34 1.89
N GLY A 94 21.56 -18.24 2.84
CA GLY A 94 22.90 -18.41 3.39
C GLY A 94 23.29 -17.46 4.54
N ARG A 95 22.39 -16.61 5.01
CA ARG A 95 22.55 -15.76 6.20
C ARG A 95 21.56 -16.19 7.30
N PRO A 96 21.91 -17.13 8.18
CA PRO A 96 20.97 -17.73 9.13
C PRO A 96 20.41 -16.70 10.14
N ASP A 97 21.18 -15.66 10.47
CA ASP A 97 20.79 -14.63 11.43
C ASP A 97 19.94 -13.50 10.82
N ALA A 98 19.73 -13.50 9.49
CA ALA A 98 18.94 -12.49 8.82
C ALA A 98 17.49 -12.94 8.64
N ILE A 99 16.56 -11.98 8.76
CA ILE A 99 15.16 -12.22 8.40
C ILE A 99 15.09 -12.61 6.92
N GLN A 100 14.59 -13.81 6.63
CA GLN A 100 14.49 -14.33 5.28
C GLN A 100 13.41 -13.61 4.49
N HIS A 101 13.81 -12.92 3.43
CA HIS A 101 12.90 -12.24 2.51
C HIS A 101 12.62 -13.11 1.30
N THR A 102 11.43 -12.97 0.73
CA THR A 102 11.10 -13.53 -0.59
C THR A 102 10.95 -12.39 -1.57
N GLN A 103 11.78 -12.37 -2.59
CA GLN A 103 11.80 -11.31 -3.60
C GLN A 103 11.39 -11.85 -4.97
N TYR A 104 10.55 -11.12 -5.68
CA TYR A 104 10.20 -11.36 -7.07
C TYR A 104 10.72 -10.23 -7.94
N VAL A 105 11.39 -10.57 -9.04
CA VAL A 105 12.01 -9.61 -9.95
C VAL A 105 11.44 -9.80 -11.35
N ARG A 106 11.12 -8.70 -12.02
CA ARG A 106 10.69 -8.72 -13.42
C ARG A 106 11.24 -7.53 -14.17
N THR A 107 11.85 -7.80 -15.34
CA THR A 107 12.20 -6.77 -16.31
C THR A 107 11.15 -6.73 -17.41
N THR A 108 10.62 -5.54 -17.68
CA THR A 108 9.64 -5.32 -18.76
C THR A 108 10.31 -5.31 -20.12
N LYS A 109 9.53 -5.44 -21.20
CA LYS A 109 10.03 -5.32 -22.57
C LYS A 109 10.73 -3.97 -22.85
N SER A 110 10.36 -2.91 -22.11
CA SER A 110 11.01 -1.59 -22.21
C SER A 110 12.28 -1.44 -21.35
N GLY A 111 12.79 -2.53 -20.75
CA GLY A 111 14.00 -2.53 -19.93
C GLY A 111 13.79 -2.06 -18.47
N ALA A 112 12.57 -1.68 -18.06
CA ALA A 112 12.32 -1.29 -16.69
C ALA A 112 12.25 -2.51 -15.77
N THR A 113 13.04 -2.54 -14.71
CA THR A 113 13.05 -3.61 -13.70
C THR A 113 12.27 -3.20 -12.47
N TYR A 114 11.37 -4.08 -12.03
CA TYR A 114 10.58 -3.96 -10.82
C TYR A 114 10.88 -5.13 -9.88
N LYS A 115 10.76 -4.87 -8.57
CA LYS A 115 10.88 -5.89 -7.53
C LYS A 115 9.68 -5.80 -6.60
N LEU A 116 9.20 -6.96 -6.16
CA LEU A 116 8.24 -7.12 -5.07
C LEU A 116 8.96 -7.91 -3.98
N ASP A 117 9.11 -7.32 -2.81
CA ASP A 117 9.91 -7.88 -1.73
C ASP A 117 9.00 -8.11 -0.51
N TYR A 118 8.82 -9.38 -0.15
CA TYR A 118 8.03 -9.78 1.01
C TYR A 118 8.89 -9.77 2.26
N HIS A 119 8.52 -8.96 3.21
CA HIS A 119 9.10 -8.89 4.54
C HIS A 119 8.21 -9.65 5.51
N PRO A 120 8.65 -10.78 6.06
CA PRO A 120 7.86 -11.53 7.03
C PRO A 120 7.68 -10.71 8.32
N GLY A 121 6.60 -10.96 9.03
CA GLY A 121 6.36 -10.42 10.36
C GLY A 121 7.49 -10.79 11.33
N GLY A 122 7.73 -9.93 12.30
CA GLY A 122 8.73 -10.17 13.32
C GLY A 122 8.27 -11.18 14.38
N ASN A 123 9.23 -11.72 15.08
CA ASN A 123 9.01 -12.54 16.28
C ASN A 123 9.79 -11.95 17.49
N ALA A 124 9.73 -12.60 18.65
CA ALA A 124 10.39 -12.12 19.85
C ALA A 124 11.92 -11.97 19.70
N SER A 125 12.56 -12.83 18.89
CA SER A 125 14.03 -12.82 18.67
C SER A 125 14.45 -11.86 17.55
N GLN A 126 13.58 -11.65 16.56
CA GLN A 126 13.84 -10.79 15.40
C GLN A 126 12.58 -9.94 15.10
N PRO A 127 12.35 -8.86 15.86
CA PRO A 127 11.17 -8.04 15.66
C PRO A 127 11.25 -7.27 14.35
N ASN A 128 10.18 -7.37 13.54
CA ASN A 128 9.96 -6.45 12.43
C ASN A 128 9.45 -5.11 13.00
N ILE A 129 10.09 -4.00 12.67
CA ILE A 129 9.71 -2.66 13.17
C ILE A 129 8.27 -2.26 12.81
N HIS A 130 7.71 -2.86 11.78
CA HIS A 130 6.34 -2.64 11.34
C HIS A 130 5.31 -3.64 11.93
N GLY A 131 5.75 -4.63 12.70
CA GLY A 131 4.90 -5.64 13.32
C GLY A 131 4.53 -6.77 12.36
N ASN A 132 3.43 -6.64 11.64
CA ASN A 132 2.99 -7.66 10.67
C ASN A 132 3.90 -7.73 9.43
N ASP A 133 3.75 -8.82 8.70
CA ASP A 133 4.36 -8.98 7.40
C ASP A 133 3.81 -7.95 6.38
N TYR A 134 4.63 -7.59 5.42
CA TYR A 134 4.28 -6.61 4.41
C TYR A 134 5.12 -6.77 3.14
N TRP A 135 4.64 -6.15 2.08
CA TRP A 135 5.33 -6.08 0.80
C TRP A 135 5.95 -4.72 0.57
N LYS A 136 7.16 -4.68 -0.02
CA LYS A 136 7.72 -3.48 -0.63
C LYS A 136 7.67 -3.60 -2.14
N VAL A 137 7.27 -2.52 -2.79
CA VAL A 137 7.30 -2.38 -4.25
C VAL A 137 8.47 -1.51 -4.61
N TYR A 138 9.37 -2.01 -5.46
CA TYR A 138 10.54 -1.29 -5.92
C TYR A 138 10.54 -1.09 -7.43
N LYS A 139 11.23 -0.06 -7.86
CA LYS A 139 11.73 0.10 -9.21
C LYS A 139 13.24 0.30 -9.18
N VAL A 140 13.97 -0.46 -9.98
CA VAL A 140 15.41 -0.27 -10.17
C VAL A 140 15.63 0.97 -11.04
N LYS A 141 16.48 1.91 -10.56
CA LYS A 141 16.90 3.11 -11.27
C LYS A 141 18.40 3.31 -11.10
N ASN A 142 19.10 3.52 -12.21
CA ASN A 142 20.56 3.79 -12.19
C ASN A 142 21.35 2.78 -11.37
N GLY A 143 20.97 1.49 -11.45
CA GLY A 143 21.60 0.41 -10.67
C GLY A 143 21.18 0.30 -9.21
N GLY A 144 20.36 1.23 -8.69
CA GLY A 144 19.86 1.22 -7.31
C GLY A 144 18.36 0.90 -7.20
N ASP A 145 17.97 0.40 -6.03
CA ASP A 145 16.58 0.11 -5.71
C ASP A 145 15.89 1.34 -5.13
N VAL A 146 14.84 1.82 -5.78
CA VAL A 146 14.00 2.91 -5.29
C VAL A 146 12.67 2.33 -4.81
N VAL A 147 12.34 2.53 -3.53
CA VAL A 147 11.05 2.13 -2.95
C VAL A 147 9.94 2.98 -3.55
N PHE A 148 8.95 2.30 -4.13
CA PHE A 148 7.76 2.93 -4.70
C PHE A 148 6.58 2.89 -3.73
N GLY A 149 6.54 1.91 -2.83
CA GLY A 149 5.53 1.85 -1.78
C GLY A 149 5.65 0.61 -0.92
N ARG A 150 4.84 0.60 0.14
CA ARG A 150 4.67 -0.51 1.06
C ARG A 150 3.20 -0.89 1.15
N ILE A 151 2.93 -2.18 1.28
CA ILE A 151 1.58 -2.75 1.34
C ILE A 151 1.55 -3.69 2.54
N GLY A 152 0.90 -3.26 3.60
CA GLY A 152 0.71 -4.01 4.83
C GLY A 152 -0.76 -4.40 5.06
N HIS A 153 -1.01 -5.07 6.16
CA HIS A 153 -2.34 -5.42 6.63
C HIS A 153 -2.40 -5.46 8.16
N GLY A 154 -3.61 -5.30 8.72
CA GLY A 154 -3.85 -5.37 10.16
C GLY A 154 -2.97 -4.38 10.94
N GLU A 155 -2.30 -4.86 11.98
CA GLU A 155 -1.41 -4.04 12.81
C GLU A 155 -0.08 -3.71 12.10
N PHE A 156 -0.08 -2.73 11.25
CA PHE A 156 1.13 -2.17 10.66
C PHE A 156 1.55 -0.93 11.44
N LYS A 157 2.68 -1.02 12.15
CA LYS A 157 3.18 0.02 13.06
C LYS A 157 4.19 0.95 12.38
N ASN A 158 4.38 2.15 12.94
CA ASN A 158 5.39 3.13 12.50
C ASN A 158 5.26 3.53 11.02
N TYR A 159 4.07 3.47 10.43
CA TYR A 159 3.86 3.86 9.03
C TYR A 159 3.99 5.38 8.84
N ASP A 160 3.68 6.15 9.86
CA ASP A 160 3.82 7.62 9.92
C ASP A 160 5.27 8.10 9.84
N LEU A 161 6.23 7.25 10.23
CA LEU A 161 7.66 7.53 10.11
C LEU A 161 8.18 7.34 8.67
N ILE A 162 7.40 6.70 7.80
CA ILE A 162 7.80 6.44 6.41
C ILE A 162 7.51 7.68 5.57
N LYS A 163 8.56 8.35 5.10
CA LYS A 163 8.47 9.61 4.33
C LYS A 163 8.91 9.48 2.88
N ASP A 164 9.41 8.33 2.45
CA ASP A 164 9.99 8.12 1.12
C ASP A 164 9.02 7.51 0.09
N SER A 165 7.93 6.95 0.57
CA SER A 165 7.01 6.17 -0.27
C SER A 165 5.62 6.03 0.36
N PRO A 166 4.57 5.87 -0.45
CA PRO A 166 3.21 5.60 0.04
C PRO A 166 3.15 4.28 0.82
N VAL A 167 2.32 4.26 1.86
CA VAL A 167 2.01 3.07 2.65
C VAL A 167 0.53 2.79 2.57
N TYR A 168 0.19 1.60 2.11
CA TYR A 168 -1.16 1.07 2.06
C TYR A 168 -1.32 0.02 3.16
N ILE A 169 -2.36 0.15 3.99
CA ILE A 169 -2.73 -0.80 5.04
C ILE A 169 -4.18 -1.18 4.81
N ASP A 170 -4.46 -2.47 4.66
CA ASP A 170 -5.79 -3.00 4.36
C ASP A 170 -6.45 -2.30 3.16
N GLY A 171 -5.65 -2.02 2.13
CA GLY A 171 -6.09 -1.35 0.92
C GLY A 171 -6.15 0.18 0.98
N MET A 172 -5.92 0.79 2.14
CA MET A 172 -6.03 2.23 2.35
C MET A 172 -4.66 2.91 2.39
N LEU A 173 -4.53 4.06 1.72
CA LEU A 173 -3.35 4.91 1.80
C LEU A 173 -3.33 5.61 3.18
N ARG A 174 -2.26 5.41 3.96
CA ARG A 174 -2.12 5.93 5.32
C ARG A 174 -1.19 7.13 5.46
N ASN A 175 -0.17 7.22 4.63
CA ASN A 175 0.81 8.32 4.64
C ASN A 175 0.81 9.03 3.28
N GLY A 176 -0.29 9.61 2.87
CA GLY A 176 -0.41 10.30 1.59
C GLY A 176 0.44 11.58 1.52
N GLY A 177 1.02 11.84 0.34
CA GLY A 177 1.63 13.12 0.05
C GLY A 177 3.12 13.13 -0.34
N PHE A 178 3.54 12.16 -1.16
CA PHE A 178 4.89 12.10 -1.75
C PHE A 178 4.90 12.51 -3.21
#